data_5060c8b8ac482df9f34f338751f83983
#
_entry.id   5060c8b8ac482df9f34f338751f83983
#
_cell.length_a   1.000
_cell.length_b   1.000
_cell.length_c   1.000
_cell.angle_alpha   90.00
_cell.angle_beta   90.00
_cell.angle_gamma   90.00
#
_symmetry.space_group_name_H-M   'P 1'
#
loop_
_entity.id
_entity.type
_entity.pdbx_description
1 polymer ?
#
loop_
_entity_poly.entity_id
_entity_poly.type
_entity_poly.pdbx_seq_one_letter_code
_entity_poly.pdbx_strand_id
1 'polypeptide(L)'
;GGYGTIQAWRIVDAARAYGIVDIDLRGTSEVRVERQARVVSEVELVDAIAAEMLKRIGSDDRSRVSVAIDGMFSSFHLDAGVSSPLLLDRFMQDAMTGRFEAVLAAVDPSGRRSRPLRVNGTGIEHVDVVRLRRTVARGEIVNAADITVDRMPRTRLSNDAVIARADVVGFAARRSLSEGTILRAGDVEKPRVVQRNDPVTIVFEAPNLLVTARGRAMDGGAVGDVIDVQNVSSRRNVQGVVAGPGKVIIRVGGHRRVAAVAPGPSTAPTPRP
;
A
#
# COMPACT_ATOMS: atom_id res chain seq x y z
N GLY A 1 27.32 9.92 -28.40
CA GLY A 1 27.86 11.16 -28.93
C GLY A 1 27.63 11.25 -30.43
N GLY A 2 27.11 12.38 -30.92
CA GLY A 2 26.99 12.63 -32.36
C GLY A 2 28.31 13.16 -32.88
N TYR A 3 28.80 12.59 -33.97
CA TYR A 3 29.91 13.15 -34.74
C TYR A 3 29.30 14.01 -35.83
N GLY A 4 29.81 15.21 -36.01
CA GLY A 4 29.46 16.10 -37.11
C GLY A 4 30.73 16.67 -37.75
N THR A 5 30.69 16.92 -39.03
CA THR A 5 31.73 17.65 -39.73
C THR A 5 31.23 19.06 -39.99
N ILE A 6 32.02 20.04 -39.60
CA ILE A 6 31.73 21.45 -39.84
C ILE A 6 32.77 21.98 -40.80
N GLN A 7 32.34 22.66 -41.84
CA GLN A 7 33.25 23.35 -42.75
C GLN A 7 34.07 24.40 -41.98
N ALA A 8 35.40 24.38 -42.14
CA ALA A 8 36.28 25.24 -41.34
C ALA A 8 35.99 26.75 -41.50
N TRP A 9 35.59 27.18 -42.69
CA TRP A 9 35.18 28.57 -42.91
C TRP A 9 33.99 29.04 -42.10
N ARG A 10 33.03 28.13 -41.73
CA ARG A 10 31.90 28.46 -40.84
C ARG A 10 32.38 28.70 -39.41
N ILE A 11 33.44 28.02 -38.98
CA ILE A 11 34.02 28.24 -37.66
C ILE A 11 34.70 29.63 -37.64
N VAL A 12 35.42 29.97 -38.70
CA VAL A 12 36.06 31.28 -38.87
C VAL A 12 35.01 32.38 -38.82
N ASP A 13 33.94 32.20 -39.53
CA ASP A 13 32.89 33.20 -39.62
C ASP A 13 32.19 33.43 -38.26
N ALA A 14 31.91 32.34 -37.56
CA ALA A 14 31.37 32.41 -36.19
C ALA A 14 32.35 33.04 -35.18
N ALA A 15 33.66 32.77 -35.28
CA ALA A 15 34.67 33.29 -34.40
C ALA A 15 34.87 34.80 -34.60
N ARG A 16 34.65 35.33 -35.81
CA ARG A 16 34.70 36.80 -36.06
C ARG A 16 33.66 37.58 -35.27
N ALA A 17 32.49 36.99 -35.02
CA ALA A 17 31.48 37.61 -34.18
C ALA A 17 31.92 37.78 -32.71
N TYR A 18 32.94 37.05 -32.29
CA TYR A 18 33.56 37.12 -30.97
C TYR A 18 34.88 37.90 -30.97
N GLY A 19 35.19 38.62 -32.06
CA GLY A 19 36.40 39.48 -32.17
C GLY A 19 37.69 38.71 -32.52
N ILE A 20 37.60 37.42 -32.88
CA ILE A 20 38.75 36.63 -33.31
C ILE A 20 38.86 36.76 -34.82
N VAL A 21 39.81 37.62 -35.31
CA VAL A 21 39.93 37.97 -36.73
C VAL A 21 41.03 37.24 -37.48
N ASP A 22 42.04 36.73 -36.75
CA ASP A 22 43.19 36.04 -37.37
C ASP A 22 43.15 34.58 -37.02
N ILE A 23 42.62 33.74 -37.93
CA ILE A 23 42.51 32.28 -37.76
C ILE A 23 43.21 31.62 -38.91
N ASP A 24 44.36 31.00 -38.66
CA ASP A 24 45.07 30.22 -39.66
C ASP A 24 44.49 28.79 -39.68
N LEU A 25 43.83 28.44 -40.77
CA LEU A 25 43.23 27.10 -40.96
C LEU A 25 44.26 26.02 -41.36
N ARG A 26 45.50 26.39 -41.66
CA ARG A 26 46.56 25.45 -42.11
C ARG A 26 46.13 24.45 -43.15
N GLY A 27 45.29 24.87 -44.08
CA GLY A 27 44.74 24.01 -45.15
C GLY A 27 43.63 23.05 -44.70
N THR A 28 43.11 23.17 -43.47
CA THR A 28 42.00 22.37 -42.98
C THR A 28 40.70 22.87 -43.59
N SER A 29 40.01 22.05 -44.41
CA SER A 29 38.75 22.36 -45.02
C SER A 29 37.56 21.99 -44.15
N GLU A 30 37.72 20.98 -43.32
CA GLU A 30 36.67 20.42 -42.47
C GLU A 30 37.20 20.10 -41.07
N VAL A 31 36.40 20.37 -40.06
CA VAL A 31 36.71 20.07 -38.65
C VAL A 31 35.68 19.06 -38.16
N ARG A 32 36.20 17.94 -37.67
CA ARG A 32 35.36 16.95 -37.00
C ARG A 32 35.02 17.44 -35.61
N VAL A 33 33.74 17.60 -35.34
CA VAL A 33 33.22 18.02 -34.02
C VAL A 33 32.56 16.82 -33.36
N GLU A 34 33.00 16.50 -32.19
CA GLU A 34 32.39 15.49 -31.34
C GLU A 34 31.62 16.17 -30.21
N ARG A 35 30.33 15.88 -30.12
CA ARG A 35 29.53 16.32 -28.98
C ARG A 35 29.67 15.30 -27.88
N GLN A 36 30.33 15.66 -26.81
CA GLN A 36 30.33 14.83 -25.62
C GLN A 36 28.91 14.68 -25.11
N ALA A 37 28.51 13.49 -24.78
CA ALA A 37 27.17 13.19 -24.28
C ALA A 37 27.27 12.21 -23.11
N ARG A 38 26.44 12.42 -22.10
CA ARG A 38 26.15 11.43 -21.07
C ARG A 38 25.16 10.41 -21.64
N VAL A 39 25.51 9.14 -21.56
CA VAL A 39 24.59 8.06 -21.95
C VAL A 39 23.76 7.67 -20.73
N VAL A 40 22.46 7.75 -20.86
CA VAL A 40 21.51 7.22 -19.86
C VAL A 40 21.42 5.72 -20.05
N SER A 41 21.68 4.96 -19.00
CA SER A 41 21.56 3.51 -19.02
C SER A 41 20.12 3.05 -18.74
N GLU A 42 19.79 1.83 -19.16
CA GLU A 42 18.52 1.20 -18.83
C GLU A 42 18.32 1.07 -17.30
N VAL A 43 19.41 0.76 -16.58
CA VAL A 43 19.40 0.65 -15.12
C VAL A 43 18.95 1.97 -14.48
N GLU A 44 19.47 3.10 -14.96
CA GLU A 44 19.10 4.43 -14.44
C GLU A 44 17.62 4.73 -14.67
N LEU A 45 17.06 4.32 -15.81
CA LEU A 45 15.63 4.46 -16.09
C LEU A 45 14.78 3.58 -15.19
N VAL A 46 15.16 2.32 -15.04
CA VAL A 46 14.49 1.35 -14.17
C VAL A 46 14.48 1.86 -12.73
N ASP A 47 15.60 2.41 -12.25
CA ASP A 47 15.70 2.94 -10.89
C ASP A 47 14.85 4.19 -10.68
N ALA A 48 14.82 5.10 -11.65
CA ALA A 48 13.98 6.30 -11.59
C ALA A 48 12.48 5.94 -11.54
N ILE A 49 12.05 4.99 -12.38
CA ILE A 49 10.67 4.51 -12.41
C ILE A 49 10.32 3.76 -11.10
N ALA A 50 11.22 2.90 -10.64
CA ALA A 50 11.01 2.15 -9.40
C ALA A 50 10.92 3.06 -8.18
N ALA A 51 11.73 4.12 -8.11
CA ALA A 51 11.66 5.11 -7.03
C ALA A 51 10.28 5.81 -6.99
N GLU A 52 9.73 6.16 -8.15
CA GLU A 52 8.38 6.73 -8.20
C GLU A 52 7.30 5.73 -7.77
N MET A 53 7.42 4.47 -8.20
CA MET A 53 6.49 3.42 -7.77
C MET A 53 6.56 3.21 -6.25
N LEU A 54 7.77 3.15 -5.68
CA LEU A 54 7.97 3.03 -4.24
C LEU A 54 7.36 4.20 -3.47
N LYS A 55 7.55 5.42 -3.96
CA LYS A 55 6.93 6.62 -3.38
C LYS A 55 5.40 6.52 -3.35
N ARG A 56 4.78 6.01 -4.42
CA ARG A 56 3.32 5.85 -4.52
C ARG A 56 2.77 4.80 -3.55
N ILE A 57 3.50 3.71 -3.32
CA ILE A 57 3.10 2.66 -2.37
C ILE A 57 3.54 2.97 -0.93
N GLY A 58 4.24 4.09 -0.69
CA GLY A 58 4.72 4.48 0.63
C GLY A 58 5.76 3.53 1.22
N SER A 59 6.68 3.01 0.41
CA SER A 59 7.71 2.05 0.82
C SER A 59 9.08 2.45 0.29
N ASP A 60 10.12 2.18 1.07
CA ASP A 60 11.52 2.35 0.68
C ASP A 60 12.18 1.02 0.28
N ASP A 61 11.47 -0.10 0.41
CA ASP A 61 11.99 -1.43 0.08
C ASP A 61 11.97 -1.68 -1.43
N ARG A 62 13.15 -1.54 -2.07
CA ARG A 62 13.32 -1.73 -3.53
C ARG A 62 12.86 -3.11 -4.02
N SER A 63 12.90 -4.12 -3.16
CA SER A 63 12.47 -5.48 -3.50
C SER A 63 10.95 -5.63 -3.66
N ARG A 64 10.17 -4.63 -3.26
CA ARG A 64 8.71 -4.58 -3.42
C ARG A 64 8.26 -4.16 -4.82
N VAL A 65 9.19 -3.73 -5.67
CA VAL A 65 8.87 -3.27 -7.01
C VAL A 65 9.82 -3.92 -8.00
N SER A 66 9.26 -4.51 -9.06
CA SER A 66 10.01 -4.92 -10.25
C SER A 66 9.56 -4.09 -11.46
N VAL A 67 10.53 -3.62 -12.24
CA VAL A 67 10.29 -2.81 -13.43
C VAL A 67 11.01 -3.46 -14.59
N ALA A 68 10.30 -3.65 -15.70
CA ALA A 68 10.86 -4.09 -16.98
C ALA A 68 10.44 -3.10 -18.07
N ILE A 69 11.38 -2.66 -18.89
CA ILE A 69 11.15 -1.74 -20.00
C ILE A 69 10.84 -2.56 -21.25
N ASP A 70 9.84 -2.15 -22.01
CA ASP A 70 9.44 -2.82 -23.25
C ASP A 70 10.42 -2.47 -24.40
N GLY A 71 10.81 -3.49 -25.17
CA GLY A 71 11.62 -3.35 -26.36
C GLY A 71 13.12 -3.19 -26.10
N MET A 72 13.90 -3.02 -27.18
CA MET A 72 15.33 -2.69 -27.07
C MET A 72 15.47 -1.21 -26.76
N PHE A 73 15.97 -0.90 -25.55
CA PHE A 73 16.31 0.46 -25.19
C PHE A 73 17.47 0.97 -26.03
N SER A 74 17.18 1.90 -26.95
CA SER A 74 18.24 2.64 -27.65
C SER A 74 18.81 3.67 -26.67
N SER A 75 20.14 3.67 -26.50
CA SER A 75 20.81 4.59 -25.58
C SER A 75 20.32 6.04 -25.77
N PHE A 76 19.87 6.65 -24.68
CA PHE A 76 19.45 8.06 -24.67
C PHE A 76 20.64 8.94 -24.29
N HIS A 77 20.90 9.95 -25.12
CA HIS A 77 22.08 10.81 -24.96
C HIS A 77 21.63 12.18 -24.42
N LEU A 78 22.17 12.55 -23.28
CA LEU A 78 22.06 13.89 -22.71
C LEU A 78 23.33 14.69 -22.97
N ASP A 79 23.22 16.01 -22.89
CA ASP A 79 24.42 16.87 -22.93
C ASP A 79 25.35 16.52 -21.76
N ALA A 80 26.67 16.54 -21.99
CA ALA A 80 27.67 16.14 -21.00
C ALA A 80 27.61 16.94 -19.70
N GLY A 81 27.14 18.19 -19.76
CA GLY A 81 26.92 19.05 -18.59
C GLY A 81 25.71 18.67 -17.72
N VAL A 82 24.88 17.72 -18.15
CA VAL A 82 23.68 17.31 -17.42
C VAL A 82 24.04 16.15 -16.51
N SER A 83 24.41 16.44 -15.26
CA SER A 83 24.71 15.45 -14.22
C SER A 83 23.52 15.14 -13.30
N SER A 84 22.41 15.90 -13.44
CA SER A 84 21.23 15.70 -12.61
C SER A 84 20.57 14.35 -12.86
N PRO A 85 19.90 13.76 -11.85
CA PRO A 85 19.11 12.55 -12.03
C PRO A 85 17.95 12.81 -12.98
N LEU A 86 17.44 11.74 -13.57
CA LEU A 86 16.23 11.80 -14.38
C LEU A 86 15.03 12.13 -13.50
N LEU A 87 14.26 13.11 -13.90
CA LEU A 87 13.00 13.48 -13.28
C LEU A 87 11.86 12.86 -14.05
N LEU A 88 10.93 12.28 -13.33
CA LEU A 88 9.71 11.73 -13.90
C LEU A 88 8.66 12.84 -14.00
N ASP A 89 8.35 13.28 -15.21
CA ASP A 89 7.35 14.32 -15.45
C ASP A 89 5.93 13.76 -15.45
N ARG A 90 5.77 12.56 -15.98
CA ARG A 90 4.50 11.86 -16.06
C ARG A 90 4.68 10.37 -15.88
N PHE A 91 3.78 9.76 -15.08
CA PHE A 91 3.71 8.32 -14.91
C PHE A 91 2.25 7.88 -14.85
N MET A 92 1.88 7.03 -15.79
CA MET A 92 0.57 6.41 -15.84
C MET A 92 0.76 4.90 -15.79
N GLN A 93 0.02 4.22 -14.92
CA GLN A 93 0.11 2.78 -14.78
C GLN A 93 -1.29 2.18 -14.69
N ASP A 94 -1.50 1.10 -15.42
CA ASP A 94 -2.66 0.24 -15.30
C ASP A 94 -2.47 -0.71 -14.11
N ALA A 95 -3.33 -0.61 -13.12
CA ALA A 95 -3.24 -1.39 -11.88
C ALA A 95 -3.48 -2.90 -12.08
N MET A 96 -4.21 -3.29 -13.13
CA MET A 96 -4.53 -4.70 -13.39
C MET A 96 -3.42 -5.42 -14.16
N THR A 97 -2.84 -4.76 -15.14
CA THR A 97 -1.80 -5.36 -16.00
C THR A 97 -0.40 -5.02 -15.55
N GLY A 98 -0.24 -3.96 -14.73
CA GLY A 98 1.05 -3.41 -14.36
C GLY A 98 1.74 -2.63 -15.47
N ARG A 99 1.13 -2.49 -16.67
CA ARG A 99 1.72 -1.71 -17.78
C ARG A 99 1.78 -0.24 -17.43
N PHE A 100 2.88 0.39 -17.77
CA PHE A 100 3.06 1.82 -17.55
C PHE A 100 3.54 2.55 -18.80
N GLU A 101 3.22 3.84 -18.83
CA GLU A 101 3.82 4.85 -19.68
C GLU A 101 4.47 5.91 -18.78
N ALA A 102 5.76 6.16 -18.99
CA ALA A 102 6.55 7.12 -18.26
C ALA A 102 7.15 8.17 -19.22
N VAL A 103 7.17 9.42 -18.79
CA VAL A 103 7.87 10.50 -19.47
C VAL A 103 8.91 11.05 -18.51
N LEU A 104 10.19 10.94 -18.89
CA LEU A 104 11.32 11.39 -18.09
C LEU A 104 12.04 12.54 -18.80
N ALA A 105 12.61 13.44 -18.02
CA ALA A 105 13.48 14.50 -18.49
C ALA A 105 14.61 14.73 -17.49
N ALA A 106 15.73 15.25 -17.95
CA ALA A 106 16.78 15.75 -17.08
C ALA A 106 16.79 17.29 -17.10
N VAL A 107 17.32 17.90 -16.05
CA VAL A 107 17.46 19.36 -15.95
C VAL A 107 18.94 19.71 -15.94
N ASP A 108 19.38 20.59 -16.83
CA ASP A 108 20.77 21.07 -16.85
C ASP A 108 21.03 22.05 -15.68
N PRO A 109 22.30 22.39 -15.39
CA PRO A 109 22.64 23.34 -14.33
C PRO A 109 22.07 24.76 -14.54
N SER A 110 21.67 25.09 -15.79
CA SER A 110 21.01 26.37 -16.12
C SER A 110 19.48 26.33 -15.94
N GLY A 111 18.93 25.20 -15.50
CA GLY A 111 17.49 25.00 -15.31
C GLY A 111 16.73 24.62 -16.57
N ARG A 112 17.42 24.38 -17.70
CA ARG A 112 16.76 23.95 -18.93
C ARG A 112 16.50 22.45 -18.90
N ARG A 113 15.32 22.05 -19.38
CA ARG A 113 14.92 20.65 -19.51
C ARG A 113 15.49 20.02 -20.77
N SER A 114 15.95 18.79 -20.66
CA SER A 114 16.28 17.96 -21.81
C SER A 114 15.05 17.64 -22.65
N ARG A 115 15.27 17.10 -23.82
CA ARG A 115 14.19 16.48 -24.61
C ARG A 115 13.53 15.38 -23.78
N PRO A 116 12.19 15.33 -23.68
CA PRO A 116 11.51 14.29 -22.93
C PRO A 116 11.71 12.91 -23.55
N LEU A 117 12.00 11.92 -22.70
CA LEU A 117 12.11 10.51 -23.05
C LEU A 117 10.84 9.80 -22.66
N ARG A 118 10.15 9.18 -23.61
CA ARG A 118 9.00 8.31 -23.34
C ARG A 118 9.46 6.88 -23.22
N VAL A 119 9.01 6.21 -22.15
CA VAL A 119 9.35 4.84 -21.84
C VAL A 119 8.08 4.09 -21.51
N ASN A 120 7.87 2.94 -22.13
CA ASN A 120 6.79 2.01 -21.84
C ASN A 120 7.38 0.75 -21.20
N GLY A 121 6.60 0.09 -20.37
CA GLY A 121 7.05 -1.11 -19.71
C GLY A 121 6.02 -1.71 -18.77
N THR A 122 6.49 -2.64 -17.95
CA THR A 122 5.70 -3.30 -16.93
C THR A 122 6.34 -3.06 -15.56
N GLY A 123 5.59 -2.47 -14.65
CA GLY A 123 5.96 -2.27 -13.25
C GLY A 123 5.04 -3.11 -12.37
N ILE A 124 5.60 -3.96 -11.54
CA ILE A 124 4.83 -4.87 -10.69
C ILE A 124 5.16 -4.60 -9.23
N GLU A 125 4.13 -4.30 -8.46
CA GLU A 125 4.21 -4.27 -7.01
C GLU A 125 4.16 -5.70 -6.46
N HIS A 126 5.07 -6.02 -5.54
CA HIS A 126 5.07 -7.26 -4.79
C HIS A 126 4.59 -6.97 -3.37
N VAL A 127 3.67 -7.79 -2.91
CA VAL A 127 3.09 -7.68 -1.56
C VAL A 127 3.31 -8.98 -0.80
N ASP A 128 3.47 -8.85 0.51
CA ASP A 128 3.57 -9.99 1.38
C ASP A 128 2.17 -10.53 1.64
N VAL A 129 1.99 -11.84 1.47
CA VAL A 129 0.74 -12.56 1.73
C VAL A 129 0.97 -13.68 2.73
N VAL A 130 -0.02 -13.93 3.56
CA VAL A 130 0.01 -15.03 4.52
C VAL A 130 -0.58 -16.28 3.90
N ARG A 131 0.20 -17.37 3.89
CA ARG A 131 -0.20 -18.66 3.36
C ARG A 131 -0.18 -19.72 4.47
N LEU A 132 -1.14 -20.63 4.43
CA LEU A 132 -1.17 -21.77 5.34
C LEU A 132 -0.15 -22.83 4.96
N ARG A 133 0.57 -23.35 5.97
CA ARG A 133 1.51 -24.47 5.85
C ARG A 133 0.87 -25.83 6.10
N ARG A 134 -0.34 -25.84 6.68
CA ARG A 134 -1.16 -27.04 6.91
C ARG A 134 -2.64 -26.70 6.79
N THR A 135 -3.45 -27.71 6.70
CA THR A 135 -4.91 -27.55 6.78
C THR A 135 -5.31 -27.13 8.20
N VAL A 136 -6.23 -26.15 8.28
CA VAL A 136 -6.79 -25.62 9.53
C VAL A 136 -8.31 -25.84 9.49
N ALA A 137 -8.85 -26.49 10.53
CA ALA A 137 -10.28 -26.78 10.62
C ALA A 137 -11.07 -25.52 11.01
N ARG A 138 -12.38 -25.53 10.75
CA ARG A 138 -13.27 -24.45 11.17
C ARG A 138 -13.24 -24.27 12.69
N GLY A 139 -13.08 -23.04 13.14
CA GLY A 139 -13.00 -22.70 14.57
C GLY A 139 -11.64 -22.94 15.20
N GLU A 140 -10.72 -23.55 14.49
CA GLU A 140 -9.34 -23.77 14.97
C GLU A 140 -8.55 -22.46 14.93
N ILE A 141 -7.75 -22.21 15.97
CA ILE A 141 -6.93 -21.01 16.09
C ILE A 141 -5.68 -21.17 15.24
N VAL A 142 -5.42 -20.19 14.39
CA VAL A 142 -4.22 -20.13 13.55
C VAL A 142 -3.04 -19.68 14.40
N ASN A 143 -2.02 -20.52 14.48
CA ASN A 143 -0.78 -20.24 15.20
C ASN A 143 0.30 -19.71 14.25
N ALA A 144 1.33 -19.10 14.82
CA ALA A 144 2.46 -18.59 14.05
C ALA A 144 3.21 -19.68 13.25
N ALA A 145 3.20 -20.93 13.73
CA ALA A 145 3.81 -22.06 13.05
C ALA A 145 3.00 -22.60 11.86
N ASP A 146 1.70 -22.28 11.80
CA ASP A 146 0.78 -22.74 10.77
C ASP A 146 0.85 -21.92 9.48
N ILE A 147 1.60 -20.82 9.50
CA ILE A 147 1.65 -19.86 8.42
C ILE A 147 3.08 -19.61 7.91
N THR A 148 3.18 -19.23 6.64
CA THR A 148 4.36 -18.63 6.02
C THR A 148 3.97 -17.30 5.39
N VAL A 149 4.94 -16.42 5.24
CA VAL A 149 4.77 -15.16 4.51
C VAL A 149 5.49 -15.30 3.18
N ASP A 150 4.75 -15.21 2.10
CA ASP A 150 5.26 -15.29 0.74
C ASP A 150 5.11 -13.95 0.05
N ARG A 151 6.07 -13.59 -0.79
CA ARG A 151 6.02 -12.37 -1.60
C ARG A 151 5.46 -12.68 -2.98
N MET A 152 4.38 -12.01 -3.36
CA MET A 152 3.68 -12.28 -4.61
C MET A 152 3.35 -10.99 -5.38
N PRO A 153 3.30 -11.06 -6.73
CA PRO A 153 2.82 -9.96 -7.56
C PRO A 153 1.39 -9.56 -7.19
N ARG A 154 1.15 -8.27 -6.93
CA ARG A 154 -0.18 -7.76 -6.60
C ARG A 154 -1.21 -8.04 -7.69
N THR A 155 -0.78 -8.05 -8.96
CA THR A 155 -1.64 -8.35 -10.12
C THR A 155 -2.24 -9.76 -10.11
N ARG A 156 -1.68 -10.68 -9.30
CA ARG A 156 -2.18 -12.06 -9.14
C ARG A 156 -3.08 -12.24 -7.92
N LEU A 157 -3.36 -11.17 -7.19
CA LEU A 157 -4.07 -11.22 -5.93
C LEU A 157 -5.39 -10.44 -6.01
N SER A 158 -6.41 -10.96 -5.35
CA SER A 158 -7.61 -10.18 -5.05
C SER A 158 -7.32 -9.15 -3.95
N ASN A 159 -8.07 -8.05 -3.93
CA ASN A 159 -7.82 -6.94 -2.99
C ASN A 159 -7.93 -7.34 -1.51
N ASP A 160 -8.63 -8.42 -1.19
CA ASP A 160 -8.84 -8.96 0.15
C ASP A 160 -7.79 -10.00 0.59
N ALA A 161 -6.85 -10.36 -0.32
CA ALA A 161 -5.83 -11.38 -0.06
C ALA A 161 -4.59 -10.84 0.69
N VAL A 162 -4.50 -9.53 0.88
CA VAL A 162 -3.37 -8.90 1.59
C VAL A 162 -3.74 -8.74 3.05
N ILE A 163 -3.16 -9.59 3.89
CA ILE A 163 -3.42 -9.57 5.33
C ILE A 163 -2.09 -9.61 6.09
N ALA A 164 -1.96 -8.77 7.09
CA ALA A 164 -0.78 -8.77 7.93
C ALA A 164 -0.75 -10.03 8.82
N ARG A 165 0.45 -10.56 9.08
CA ARG A 165 0.64 -11.71 9.97
C ARG A 165 -0.03 -11.50 11.33
N ALA A 166 0.03 -10.28 11.87
CA ALA A 166 -0.57 -9.92 13.15
C ALA A 166 -2.10 -10.06 13.17
N ASP A 167 -2.76 -9.94 12.01
CA ASP A 167 -4.21 -10.02 11.90
C ASP A 167 -4.71 -11.47 11.73
N VAL A 168 -3.78 -12.43 11.64
CA VAL A 168 -4.08 -13.87 11.46
C VAL A 168 -3.74 -14.69 12.69
N VAL A 169 -2.57 -14.44 13.27
CA VAL A 169 -2.10 -15.23 14.42
C VAL A 169 -2.99 -14.96 15.63
N GLY A 170 -3.55 -16.05 16.20
CA GLY A 170 -4.48 -15.96 17.31
C GLY A 170 -5.95 -15.81 16.92
N PHE A 171 -6.24 -15.72 15.60
CA PHE A 171 -7.62 -15.69 15.09
C PHE A 171 -8.08 -17.12 14.76
N ALA A 172 -9.38 -17.34 14.79
CA ALA A 172 -10.00 -18.61 14.45
C ALA A 172 -10.42 -18.65 12.98
N ALA A 173 -10.27 -19.81 12.34
CA ALA A 173 -10.72 -20.00 10.96
C ALA A 173 -12.24 -20.05 10.89
N ARG A 174 -12.87 -19.23 10.03
CA ARG A 174 -14.34 -19.22 9.82
C ARG A 174 -14.83 -20.47 9.11
N ARG A 175 -13.99 -21.08 8.30
CA ARG A 175 -14.26 -22.29 7.52
C ARG A 175 -13.03 -23.19 7.54
N SER A 176 -13.18 -24.43 7.08
CA SER A 176 -12.00 -25.26 6.85
C SER A 176 -11.17 -24.68 5.70
N LEU A 177 -9.87 -24.53 5.94
CA LEU A 177 -8.88 -23.95 5.04
C LEU A 177 -7.79 -24.97 4.75
N SER A 178 -7.56 -25.25 3.48
CA SER A 178 -6.57 -26.24 3.06
C SER A 178 -5.15 -25.67 3.13
N GLU A 179 -4.18 -26.56 3.25
CA GLU A 179 -2.77 -26.23 3.07
C GLU A 179 -2.53 -25.47 1.76
N GLY A 180 -1.60 -24.51 1.76
CA GLY A 180 -1.26 -23.69 0.61
C GLY A 180 -2.24 -22.55 0.34
N THR A 181 -3.37 -22.45 1.06
CA THR A 181 -4.34 -21.37 0.89
C THR A 181 -3.74 -20.04 1.31
N ILE A 182 -3.87 -19.01 0.44
CA ILE A 182 -3.59 -17.62 0.79
C ILE A 182 -4.75 -17.11 1.64
N LEU A 183 -4.45 -16.66 2.84
CA LEU A 183 -5.45 -16.16 3.76
C LEU A 183 -5.99 -14.80 3.35
N ARG A 184 -7.30 -14.62 3.55
CA ARG A 184 -8.02 -13.36 3.34
C ARG A 184 -8.59 -12.87 4.65
N ALA A 185 -8.86 -11.57 4.74
CA ALA A 185 -9.47 -10.98 5.94
C ALA A 185 -10.80 -11.67 6.34
N GLY A 186 -11.56 -12.15 5.34
CA GLY A 186 -12.82 -12.86 5.57
C GLY A 186 -12.68 -14.32 6.03
N ASP A 187 -11.50 -14.93 5.95
CA ASP A 187 -11.27 -16.33 6.31
C ASP A 187 -11.07 -16.55 7.81
N VAL A 188 -10.77 -15.49 8.54
CA VAL A 188 -10.49 -15.54 9.98
C VAL A 188 -11.44 -14.63 10.77
N GLU A 189 -11.67 -14.99 12.03
CA GLU A 189 -12.47 -14.20 12.97
C GLU A 189 -11.83 -14.25 14.36
N LYS A 190 -12.18 -13.29 15.22
CA LYS A 190 -11.73 -13.34 16.61
C LYS A 190 -12.21 -14.63 17.26
N PRO A 191 -11.33 -15.37 17.97
CA PRO A 191 -11.72 -16.63 18.58
C PRO A 191 -12.77 -16.38 19.66
N ARG A 192 -13.82 -17.18 19.66
CA ARG A 192 -14.83 -17.15 20.71
C ARG A 192 -14.24 -17.75 21.98
N VAL A 193 -14.10 -16.92 23.00
CA VAL A 193 -13.53 -17.32 24.30
C VAL A 193 -14.61 -17.62 25.36
N VAL A 194 -15.86 -17.32 25.05
CA VAL A 194 -17.04 -17.66 25.81
C VAL A 194 -18.06 -18.30 24.88
N GLN A 195 -18.60 -19.44 25.25
CA GLN A 195 -19.68 -20.10 24.52
C GLN A 195 -21.01 -19.92 25.27
N ARG A 196 -22.13 -20.13 24.55
CA ARG A 196 -23.43 -20.15 25.17
C ARG A 196 -23.51 -21.23 26.23
N ASN A 197 -24.08 -20.89 27.40
CA ASN A 197 -24.20 -21.69 28.61
C ASN A 197 -22.90 -21.86 29.41
N ASP A 198 -21.78 -21.28 28.99
CA ASP A 198 -20.56 -21.33 29.77
C ASP A 198 -20.72 -20.63 31.13
N PRO A 199 -20.12 -21.19 32.20
CA PRO A 199 -20.00 -20.48 33.46
C PRO A 199 -19.02 -19.32 33.30
N VAL A 200 -19.44 -18.12 33.69
CA VAL A 200 -18.61 -16.92 33.59
C VAL A 200 -18.59 -16.16 34.92
N THR A 201 -17.50 -15.47 35.16
CA THR A 201 -17.40 -14.50 36.25
C THR A 201 -17.80 -13.12 35.74
N ILE A 202 -18.88 -12.57 36.27
CA ILE A 202 -19.32 -11.21 36.03
C ILE A 202 -18.48 -10.31 36.94
N VAL A 203 -17.79 -9.35 36.38
CA VAL A 203 -17.03 -8.34 37.11
C VAL A 203 -17.67 -7.00 36.88
N PHE A 204 -18.17 -6.39 37.95
CA PHE A 204 -18.74 -5.06 37.93
C PHE A 204 -17.67 -4.07 38.38
N GLU A 205 -17.29 -3.16 37.49
CA GLU A 205 -16.29 -2.13 37.74
C GLU A 205 -16.95 -0.75 37.84
N ALA A 206 -16.83 -0.14 39.01
CA ALA A 206 -17.19 1.26 39.27
C ALA A 206 -16.01 1.96 39.97
N PRO A 207 -15.93 3.29 39.97
CA PRO A 207 -14.91 4.01 40.73
C PRO A 207 -14.88 3.56 42.20
N ASN A 208 -13.76 3.03 42.64
CA ASN A 208 -13.51 2.49 43.98
C ASN A 208 -14.35 1.24 44.38
N LEU A 209 -15.01 0.57 43.43
CA LEU A 209 -15.81 -0.63 43.71
C LEU A 209 -15.58 -1.68 42.63
N LEU A 210 -15.15 -2.88 43.08
CA LEU A 210 -15.06 -4.08 42.23
C LEU A 210 -15.95 -5.15 42.88
N VAL A 211 -16.99 -5.57 42.17
CA VAL A 211 -17.88 -6.65 42.61
C VAL A 211 -17.83 -7.79 41.63
N THR A 212 -17.71 -9.00 42.14
CA THR A 212 -17.73 -10.22 41.31
C THR A 212 -18.96 -11.06 41.62
N ALA A 213 -19.54 -11.66 40.59
CA ALA A 213 -20.67 -12.57 40.72
C ALA A 213 -20.50 -13.74 39.74
N ARG A 214 -21.11 -14.88 40.07
CA ARG A 214 -21.20 -16.02 39.13
C ARG A 214 -22.34 -15.79 38.15
N GLY A 215 -22.05 -15.99 36.86
CA GLY A 215 -23.02 -15.89 35.77
C GLY A 215 -22.97 -17.09 34.86
N ARG A 216 -23.96 -17.15 33.98
CA ARG A 216 -24.01 -18.07 32.84
C ARG A 216 -24.17 -17.27 31.58
N ALA A 217 -23.33 -17.47 30.59
CA ALA A 217 -23.42 -16.81 29.30
C ALA A 217 -24.68 -17.25 28.55
N MET A 218 -25.48 -16.31 28.10
CA MET A 218 -26.65 -16.56 27.25
C MET A 218 -26.27 -16.61 25.78
N ASP A 219 -25.17 -15.92 25.43
CA ASP A 219 -24.59 -15.87 24.08
C ASP A 219 -23.10 -16.16 24.11
N GLY A 220 -22.57 -16.60 22.97
CA GLY A 220 -21.12 -16.76 22.80
C GLY A 220 -20.49 -15.44 22.29
N GLY A 221 -19.23 -15.18 22.67
CA GLY A 221 -18.50 -13.99 22.24
C GLY A 221 -17.00 -14.13 22.27
N ALA A 222 -16.34 -13.32 21.44
CA ALA A 222 -14.90 -13.08 21.46
C ALA A 222 -14.55 -11.96 22.46
N VAL A 223 -13.27 -11.79 22.75
CA VAL A 223 -12.81 -10.68 23.59
C VAL A 223 -13.21 -9.34 22.95
N GLY A 224 -13.90 -8.52 23.75
CA GLY A 224 -14.42 -7.21 23.33
C GLY A 224 -15.89 -7.23 22.86
N ASP A 225 -16.48 -8.41 22.67
CA ASP A 225 -17.91 -8.52 22.30
C ASP A 225 -18.80 -8.25 23.52
N VAL A 226 -19.97 -7.66 23.27
CA VAL A 226 -21.03 -7.50 24.27
C VAL A 226 -21.93 -8.72 24.20
N ILE A 227 -22.08 -9.42 25.33
CA ILE A 227 -22.94 -10.60 25.43
C ILE A 227 -23.93 -10.45 26.58
N ASP A 228 -25.06 -11.15 26.48
CA ASP A 228 -26.01 -11.30 27.58
C ASP A 228 -25.53 -12.41 28.55
N VAL A 229 -25.54 -12.09 29.84
CA VAL A 229 -25.14 -13.00 30.90
C VAL A 229 -26.20 -13.02 31.98
N GLN A 230 -26.63 -14.20 32.37
CA GLN A 230 -27.53 -14.36 33.50
C GLN A 230 -26.77 -14.51 34.81
N ASN A 231 -27.01 -13.65 35.77
CA ASN A 231 -26.49 -13.81 37.12
C ASN A 231 -27.20 -14.99 37.83
N VAL A 232 -26.41 -15.98 38.24
CA VAL A 232 -26.92 -17.23 38.83
C VAL A 232 -27.71 -16.98 40.14
N SER A 233 -27.28 -16.03 40.96
CA SER A 233 -27.90 -15.75 42.26
C SER A 233 -29.19 -14.98 42.15
N SER A 234 -29.24 -13.91 41.32
CA SER A 234 -30.42 -13.05 41.16
C SER A 234 -31.34 -13.43 40.00
N ARG A 235 -30.90 -14.35 39.14
CA ARG A 235 -31.56 -14.76 37.88
C ARG A 235 -31.84 -13.61 36.90
N ARG A 236 -31.20 -12.45 37.10
CA ARG A 236 -31.32 -11.30 36.20
C ARG A 236 -30.32 -11.40 35.06
N ASN A 237 -30.75 -10.99 33.89
CA ASN A 237 -29.87 -10.87 32.72
C ASN A 237 -29.21 -9.50 32.73
N VAL A 238 -27.93 -9.48 32.45
CA VAL A 238 -27.12 -8.25 32.36
C VAL A 238 -26.25 -8.32 31.12
N GLN A 239 -26.00 -7.19 30.49
CA GLN A 239 -25.08 -7.11 29.37
C GLN A 239 -23.70 -6.72 29.87
N GLY A 240 -22.68 -7.42 29.31
CA GLY A 240 -21.29 -7.13 29.67
C GLY A 240 -20.35 -7.42 28.51
N VAL A 241 -19.19 -6.83 28.58
CA VAL A 241 -18.12 -7.02 27.61
C VAL A 241 -17.26 -8.21 28.00
N VAL A 242 -17.04 -9.13 27.06
CA VAL A 242 -16.12 -10.24 27.26
C VAL A 242 -14.69 -9.74 27.42
N ALA A 243 -14.08 -9.97 28.56
CA ALA A 243 -12.71 -9.53 28.86
C ALA A 243 -11.68 -10.64 28.66
N GLY A 244 -12.14 -11.89 28.56
CA GLY A 244 -11.29 -13.08 28.39
C GLY A 244 -12.08 -14.34 28.65
N PRO A 245 -11.41 -15.51 28.62
CA PRO A 245 -12.05 -16.80 28.87
C PRO A 245 -12.80 -16.79 30.22
N GLY A 246 -14.10 -17.04 30.18
CA GLY A 246 -14.95 -17.09 31.38
C GLY A 246 -15.06 -15.78 32.18
N LYS A 247 -14.66 -14.62 31.61
CA LYS A 247 -14.71 -13.32 32.29
C LYS A 247 -15.48 -12.30 31.48
N VAL A 248 -16.50 -11.68 32.11
CA VAL A 248 -17.32 -10.62 31.51
C VAL A 248 -17.34 -9.40 32.42
N ILE A 249 -17.04 -8.22 31.88
CA ILE A 249 -16.96 -6.97 32.62
C ILE A 249 -18.19 -6.08 32.33
N ILE A 250 -18.80 -5.61 33.35
CA ILE A 250 -19.87 -4.58 33.31
C ILE A 250 -19.27 -3.27 33.80
N ARG A 251 -19.17 -2.27 32.93
CA ARG A 251 -18.72 -0.93 33.31
C ARG A 251 -19.93 0.00 33.52
N VAL A 252 -20.03 0.64 34.66
CA VAL A 252 -20.98 1.71 34.87
C VAL A 252 -20.37 3.01 34.36
N GLY A 253 -20.79 3.41 33.19
CA GLY A 253 -20.37 4.69 32.62
C GLY A 253 -20.18 4.60 31.11
N GLY A 254 -21.24 4.90 30.37
CA GLY A 254 -21.13 5.31 28.96
C GLY A 254 -21.63 4.35 27.89
N HIS A 255 -22.91 4.07 27.87
CA HIS A 255 -23.70 4.01 26.63
C HIS A 255 -25.14 4.29 26.94
N ARG A 256 -25.43 5.57 27.13
CA ARG A 256 -26.80 6.06 26.97
C ARG A 256 -27.11 5.95 25.49
N ARG A 257 -27.71 4.82 25.05
CA ARG A 257 -28.43 4.82 23.78
C ARG A 257 -29.51 5.89 23.95
N VAL A 258 -29.28 7.04 23.32
CA VAL A 258 -30.37 7.97 23.03
C VAL A 258 -31.28 7.20 22.09
N ALA A 259 -32.37 6.64 22.62
CA ALA A 259 -33.46 6.18 21.79
C ALA A 259 -33.86 7.39 20.95
N ALA A 260 -33.69 7.28 19.64
CA ALA A 260 -34.21 8.25 18.72
C ALA A 260 -35.73 8.28 18.95
N VAL A 261 -36.18 9.34 19.56
CA VAL A 261 -37.62 9.69 19.64
C VAL A 261 -38.01 9.96 18.18
N ALA A 262 -38.82 9.05 17.63
CA ALA A 262 -39.44 9.26 16.34
C ALA A 262 -40.26 10.57 16.42
N PRO A 263 -40.14 11.48 15.46
CA PRO A 263 -40.99 12.66 15.42
C PRO A 263 -42.44 12.18 15.20
N GLY A 264 -43.30 12.50 16.14
CA GLY A 264 -44.74 12.27 16.03
C GLY A 264 -45.33 13.02 14.82
N PRO A 265 -46.46 12.52 14.27
CA PRO A 265 -47.06 13.12 13.09
C PRO A 265 -47.54 14.56 13.39
N SER A 266 -46.97 15.50 12.61
CA SER A 266 -47.41 16.91 12.60
C SER A 266 -48.86 16.99 12.07
N THR A 267 -49.81 17.29 12.94
CA THR A 267 -51.15 17.68 12.53
C THR A 267 -51.11 19.10 11.96
N ALA A 268 -51.24 19.23 10.66
CA ALA A 268 -51.47 20.50 9.98
C ALA A 268 -52.86 21.02 10.31
N PRO A 269 -53.06 22.32 10.63
CA PRO A 269 -54.41 22.89 10.77
C PRO A 269 -55.02 23.15 9.38
N THR A 270 -56.23 22.64 9.20
CA THR A 270 -57.13 22.87 8.06
C THR A 270 -57.57 24.33 8.06
N PRO A 271 -57.54 25.05 6.93
CA PRO A 271 -58.23 26.34 6.82
C PRO A 271 -59.73 26.13 6.62
N ARG A 272 -60.55 26.87 7.37
CA ARG A 272 -61.99 27.04 7.18
C ARG A 272 -62.30 28.41 6.62
N PRO A 273 -63.50 28.55 6.06
CA PRO A 273 -63.81 29.18 4.75
C PRO A 273 -63.86 30.70 4.78
#